data_b4425aa2ff146fbd8d3712231bf1a915
#
_entry.id   b4425aa2ff146fbd8d3712231bf1a915
#
_cell.length_a   1.000
_cell.length_b   1.000
_cell.length_c   1.000
_cell.angle_alpha   90.00
_cell.angle_beta   90.00
_cell.angle_gamma   90.00
#
_symmetry.space_group_name_H-M   'P 1'
#
loop_
_entity.id
_entity.type
_entity.pdbx_description
1 polymer ?
#
loop_
_entity_poly.entity_id
_entity_poly.type
_entity_poly.pdbx_seq_one_letter_code
_entity_poly.pdbx_strand_id
1 'polypeptide(L)'
;EPLGRYETYYIAEAYEGANTWMGFKDDVDLEEWERKCRESDNLIPIKDWKEFIANHTSNEGDLYLIPPGTVHGHGGNQMVLEMDTCPSIAGTEYSFFEYDFARKTWDDSKQTMTAKPMKMHLDHAFDNEKWRRETYVNQKLRATRHVTKWTKEYSRDAYSTLPEMPFQVERLHFYKTAENDTQGRFMHILTLTVGTSVRIVSRSHPDCQTTLNRLQSAIIPASFGEYDIINDDGGFSTVVQLRWKEG
;
A
#
# COMPACT_ATOMS: atom_id res chain seq x y z
N GLU A 1 19.40 7.50 -3.19
CA GLU A 1 19.17 7.44 -1.73
C GLU A 1 19.64 6.11 -1.16
N PRO A 2 20.17 6.08 0.07
CA PRO A 2 20.60 4.83 0.69
C PRO A 2 19.42 3.95 1.15
N LEU A 3 18.20 4.50 1.16
CA LEU A 3 17.00 3.82 1.63
C LEU A 3 15.97 3.74 0.49
N GLY A 4 15.62 2.53 0.10
CA GLY A 4 14.51 2.29 -0.79
C GLY A 4 13.16 2.48 -0.08
N ARG A 5 12.09 2.61 -0.86
CA ARG A 5 10.73 2.70 -0.37
C ARG A 5 10.19 1.32 -0.03
N TYR A 6 9.64 1.16 1.17
CA TYR A 6 8.80 0.02 1.54
C TYR A 6 7.34 0.40 1.38
N GLU A 7 6.60 -0.35 0.61
CA GLU A 7 5.19 -0.12 0.30
C GLU A 7 4.34 -1.31 0.70
N THR A 8 3.04 -1.08 0.82
CA THR A 8 2.04 -2.14 0.96
C THR A 8 0.78 -1.78 0.21
N TYR A 9 0.15 -2.77 -0.41
CA TYR A 9 -1.19 -2.66 -0.96
C TYR A 9 -2.16 -3.42 -0.06
N TYR A 10 -2.97 -2.69 0.69
CA TYR A 10 -4.12 -3.26 1.39
C TYR A 10 -5.35 -3.18 0.48
N ILE A 11 -5.97 -4.31 0.21
CA ILE A 11 -7.16 -4.38 -0.65
C ILE A 11 -8.38 -4.05 0.20
N ALA A 12 -8.85 -2.80 0.09
CA ALA A 12 -10.00 -2.30 0.85
C ALA A 12 -11.33 -2.81 0.28
N GLU A 13 -11.41 -2.97 -1.04
CA GLU A 13 -12.54 -3.59 -1.75
C GLU A 13 -12.02 -4.40 -2.93
N ALA A 14 -12.65 -5.53 -3.21
CA ALA A 14 -12.37 -6.37 -4.36
C ALA A 14 -13.68 -6.73 -5.06
N TYR A 15 -13.72 -6.53 -6.38
CA TYR A 15 -14.84 -6.88 -7.25
C TYR A 15 -14.46 -8.06 -8.13
N GLU A 16 -15.38 -8.53 -8.95
CA GLU A 16 -15.10 -9.63 -9.89
C GLU A 16 -13.90 -9.30 -10.79
N GLY A 17 -12.89 -10.18 -10.81
CA GLY A 17 -11.65 -9.99 -11.55
C GLY A 17 -10.64 -9.08 -10.88
N ALA A 18 -10.80 -8.75 -9.58
CA ALA A 18 -9.81 -7.98 -8.83
C ALA A 18 -8.44 -8.66 -8.83
N ASN A 19 -7.40 -7.88 -9.11
CA ASN A 19 -6.05 -8.42 -9.25
C ASN A 19 -4.96 -7.40 -8.96
N THR A 20 -3.77 -7.91 -8.62
CA THR A 20 -2.53 -7.15 -8.41
C THR A 20 -1.42 -7.77 -9.26
N TRP A 21 -0.67 -6.94 -9.96
CA TRP A 21 0.52 -7.35 -10.70
C TRP A 21 1.74 -7.23 -9.80
N MET A 22 2.47 -8.35 -9.60
CA MET A 22 3.63 -8.32 -8.70
C MET A 22 4.59 -9.49 -8.93
N GLY A 23 5.86 -9.15 -9.09
CA GLY A 23 6.90 -10.12 -9.41
C GLY A 23 6.84 -10.59 -10.87
N PHE A 24 7.89 -11.27 -11.27
CA PHE A 24 7.95 -11.91 -12.59
C PHE A 24 7.36 -13.32 -12.51
N LYS A 25 6.77 -13.81 -13.58
CA LYS A 25 6.41 -15.23 -13.69
C LYS A 25 7.66 -16.09 -13.53
N ASP A 26 7.48 -17.31 -13.03
CA ASP A 26 8.63 -18.16 -12.63
C ASP A 26 9.50 -18.62 -13.82
N ASP A 27 8.92 -18.73 -14.99
CA ASP A 27 9.52 -19.30 -16.21
C ASP A 27 9.92 -18.30 -17.28
N VAL A 28 9.81 -16.98 -17.01
CA VAL A 28 10.12 -15.96 -18.03
C VAL A 28 11.62 -15.67 -18.12
N ASP A 29 12.05 -15.30 -19.32
CA ASP A 29 13.40 -14.83 -19.63
C ASP A 29 13.53 -13.34 -19.21
N LEU A 30 14.38 -13.08 -18.22
CA LEU A 30 14.61 -11.73 -17.69
C LEU A 30 15.54 -10.90 -18.58
N GLU A 31 16.44 -11.52 -19.33
CA GLU A 31 17.29 -10.82 -20.31
C GLU A 31 16.41 -10.29 -21.45
N GLU A 32 15.45 -11.09 -21.89
CA GLU A 32 14.46 -10.66 -22.87
C GLU A 32 13.59 -9.50 -22.35
N TRP A 33 13.18 -9.55 -21.08
CA TRP A 33 12.45 -8.44 -20.45
C TRP A 33 13.27 -7.16 -20.45
N GLU A 34 14.52 -7.21 -19.99
CA GLU A 34 15.42 -6.06 -19.99
C GLU A 34 15.61 -5.49 -21.40
N ARG A 35 15.83 -6.35 -22.39
CA ARG A 35 15.95 -5.96 -23.80
C ARG A 35 14.72 -5.19 -24.27
N LYS A 36 13.50 -5.70 -23.99
CA LYS A 36 12.24 -5.03 -24.34
C LYS A 36 12.10 -3.65 -23.67
N CYS A 37 12.45 -3.54 -22.40
CA CYS A 37 12.42 -2.26 -21.68
C CYS A 37 13.38 -1.24 -22.31
N ARG A 38 14.61 -1.66 -22.64
CA ARG A 38 15.60 -0.78 -23.28
C ARG A 38 15.18 -0.36 -24.69
N GLU A 39 14.57 -1.24 -25.45
CA GLU A 39 14.04 -0.93 -26.79
C GLU A 39 12.80 -0.01 -26.72
N SER A 40 12.00 -0.15 -25.68
CA SER A 40 10.80 0.67 -25.46
C SER A 40 11.16 2.11 -25.09
N ASP A 41 12.11 2.29 -24.16
CA ASP A 41 12.45 3.58 -23.55
C ASP A 41 11.19 4.43 -23.21
N ASN A 42 10.13 3.75 -22.76
CA ASN A 42 8.81 4.31 -22.41
C ASN A 42 8.09 5.08 -23.56
N LEU A 43 8.58 5.01 -24.76
CA LEU A 43 7.97 5.65 -25.94
C LEU A 43 7.15 4.66 -26.76
N ILE A 44 7.50 3.38 -26.67
CA ILE A 44 6.84 2.29 -27.42
C ILE A 44 6.29 1.29 -26.40
N PRO A 45 4.96 1.13 -26.30
CA PRO A 45 4.37 0.19 -25.36
C PRO A 45 4.88 -1.25 -25.57
N ILE A 46 5.25 -1.92 -24.48
CA ILE A 46 5.56 -3.34 -24.47
C ILE A 46 4.23 -4.10 -24.45
N LYS A 47 3.72 -4.50 -25.61
CA LYS A 47 2.35 -5.05 -25.74
C LYS A 47 2.14 -6.36 -24.99
N ASP A 48 3.18 -7.14 -24.86
CA ASP A 48 3.19 -8.47 -24.22
C ASP A 48 3.77 -8.46 -22.81
N TRP A 49 3.80 -7.31 -22.13
CA TRP A 49 4.32 -7.21 -20.76
C TRP A 49 3.64 -8.18 -19.77
N LYS A 50 2.38 -8.54 -20.01
CA LYS A 50 1.61 -9.50 -19.22
C LYS A 50 2.14 -10.94 -19.32
N GLU A 51 2.96 -11.23 -20.31
CA GLU A 51 3.62 -12.53 -20.39
C GLU A 51 4.78 -12.64 -19.40
N PHE A 52 5.33 -11.53 -18.95
CA PHE A 52 6.47 -11.46 -18.01
C PHE A 52 6.05 -11.28 -16.56
N ILE A 53 5.07 -10.42 -16.30
CA ILE A 53 4.69 -10.04 -14.92
C ILE A 53 3.59 -10.95 -14.41
N ALA A 54 3.76 -11.43 -13.16
CA ALA A 54 2.79 -12.29 -12.51
C ALA A 54 1.54 -11.52 -12.08
N ASN A 55 0.38 -12.15 -12.25
CA ASN A 55 -0.92 -11.61 -11.88
C ASN A 55 -1.51 -12.41 -10.73
N HIS A 56 -1.84 -11.73 -9.64
CA HIS A 56 -2.39 -12.35 -8.43
C HIS A 56 -3.84 -11.93 -8.24
N THR A 57 -4.74 -12.89 -8.09
CA THR A 57 -6.12 -12.60 -7.68
C THR A 57 -6.10 -11.95 -6.30
N SER A 58 -6.80 -10.84 -6.17
CA SER A 58 -6.92 -10.07 -4.94
C SER A 58 -8.29 -10.28 -4.30
N ASN A 59 -8.32 -10.36 -2.97
CA ASN A 59 -9.53 -10.39 -2.18
C ASN A 59 -9.54 -9.24 -1.18
N GLU A 60 -10.73 -8.83 -0.76
CA GLU A 60 -10.85 -7.83 0.32
C GLU A 60 -10.09 -8.28 1.57
N GLY A 61 -9.29 -7.38 2.11
CA GLY A 61 -8.43 -7.64 3.26
C GLY A 61 -7.11 -8.34 2.95
N ASP A 62 -6.76 -8.61 1.70
CA ASP A 62 -5.41 -9.02 1.33
C ASP A 62 -4.44 -7.86 1.56
N LEU A 63 -3.21 -8.19 1.95
CA LEU A 63 -2.11 -7.24 2.07
C LEU A 63 -0.89 -7.77 1.32
N TYR A 64 -0.43 -7.00 0.34
CA TYR A 64 0.80 -7.26 -0.38
C TYR A 64 1.93 -6.43 0.23
N LEU A 65 3.08 -7.05 0.47
CA LEU A 65 4.30 -6.40 0.98
C LEU A 65 5.23 -6.11 -0.20
N ILE A 66 5.63 -4.86 -0.36
CA ILE A 66 6.39 -4.38 -1.51
C ILE A 66 7.72 -3.81 -1.02
N PRO A 67 8.75 -4.66 -0.80
CA PRO A 67 10.08 -4.17 -0.48
C PRO A 67 10.77 -3.59 -1.71
N PRO A 68 11.76 -2.69 -1.52
CA PRO A 68 12.53 -2.11 -2.61
C PRO A 68 13.04 -3.13 -3.63
N GLY A 69 13.06 -2.77 -4.90
CA GLY A 69 13.47 -3.64 -6.00
C GLY A 69 12.46 -4.76 -6.28
N THR A 70 11.18 -4.50 -6.18
CA THR A 70 10.10 -5.42 -6.53
C THR A 70 9.27 -4.82 -7.64
N VAL A 71 9.21 -5.49 -8.80
CA VAL A 71 8.27 -5.08 -9.86
C VAL A 71 6.85 -5.25 -9.37
N HIS A 72 6.03 -4.22 -9.50
CA HIS A 72 4.65 -4.24 -9.04
C HIS A 72 3.79 -3.20 -9.75
N GLY A 73 2.50 -3.35 -9.63
CA GLY A 73 1.53 -2.38 -10.12
C GLY A 73 0.10 -2.74 -9.70
N HIS A 74 -0.74 -1.72 -9.65
CA HIS A 74 -2.16 -1.93 -9.41
C HIS A 74 -2.77 -2.71 -10.57
N GLY A 75 -3.62 -3.66 -10.22
CA GLY A 75 -4.50 -4.30 -11.19
C GLY A 75 -5.86 -3.58 -11.28
N GLY A 76 -6.82 -4.23 -11.90
CA GLY A 76 -8.18 -3.73 -12.03
C GLY A 76 -9.12 -4.18 -10.92
N ASN A 77 -10.33 -3.61 -10.92
CA ASN A 77 -11.49 -4.06 -10.15
C ASN A 77 -11.28 -4.15 -8.62
N GLN A 78 -10.49 -3.25 -8.07
CA GLN A 78 -10.21 -3.19 -6.63
C GLN A 78 -9.99 -1.77 -6.16
N MET A 79 -10.22 -1.55 -4.87
CA MET A 79 -9.81 -0.33 -4.16
C MET A 79 -8.63 -0.67 -3.27
N VAL A 80 -7.55 0.05 -3.44
CA VAL A 80 -6.30 -0.16 -2.70
C VAL A 80 -6.05 0.99 -1.75
N LEU A 81 -5.78 0.67 -0.49
CA LEU A 81 -5.13 1.57 0.46
C LEU A 81 -3.63 1.29 0.39
N GLU A 82 -2.90 2.16 -0.28
CA GLU A 82 -1.44 2.10 -0.32
C GLU A 82 -0.86 2.81 0.91
N MET A 83 0.11 2.16 1.53
CA MET A 83 0.83 2.70 2.67
C MET A 83 2.32 2.48 2.42
N ASP A 84 3.10 3.55 2.53
CA ASP A 84 4.53 3.53 2.23
C ASP A 84 5.38 4.33 3.23
N THR A 85 6.69 4.15 3.15
CA THR A 85 7.65 4.91 3.96
C THR A 85 7.99 6.27 3.37
N CYS A 86 7.64 6.49 2.12
CA CYS A 86 7.89 7.72 1.38
C CYS A 86 9.23 8.42 1.71
N PRO A 87 10.39 7.74 1.62
CA PRO A 87 11.67 8.38 1.90
C PRO A 87 12.06 9.36 0.80
N SER A 88 11.26 9.49 -0.25
CA SER A 88 11.65 10.21 -1.44
C SER A 88 11.72 11.70 -1.22
N ILE A 89 12.92 12.17 -1.14
CA ILE A 89 13.29 13.45 -1.72
C ILE A 89 13.18 13.23 -3.24
N ALA A 90 12.38 14.04 -3.91
CA ALA A 90 11.97 13.88 -5.30
C ALA A 90 13.03 13.24 -6.22
N GLY A 91 12.65 12.17 -6.92
CA GLY A 91 13.44 11.59 -8.01
C GLY A 91 14.23 10.33 -7.66
N THR A 92 13.85 9.59 -6.64
CA THR A 92 14.52 8.33 -6.24
C THR A 92 13.77 7.06 -6.65
N GLU A 93 12.70 7.20 -7.39
CA GLU A 93 12.01 6.09 -8.01
C GLU A 93 12.69 5.77 -9.35
N TYR A 94 13.19 4.56 -9.48
CA TYR A 94 13.81 4.10 -10.70
C TYR A 94 12.85 3.18 -11.45
N SER A 95 12.14 3.76 -12.42
CA SER A 95 11.22 3.01 -13.27
C SER A 95 11.94 2.45 -14.47
N PHE A 96 11.71 1.18 -14.78
CA PHE A 96 12.18 0.56 -16.03
C PHE A 96 11.05 0.34 -17.05
N PHE A 97 9.79 0.40 -16.60
CA PHE A 97 8.61 0.35 -17.44
C PHE A 97 7.41 0.96 -16.73
N GLU A 98 6.75 1.89 -17.40
CA GLU A 98 5.52 2.54 -16.94
C GLU A 98 4.43 2.28 -17.99
N TYR A 99 3.57 1.30 -17.73
CA TYR A 99 2.49 0.97 -18.64
C TYR A 99 1.44 2.09 -18.70
N ASP A 100 1.16 2.56 -19.93
CA ASP A 100 0.12 3.56 -20.22
C ASP A 100 0.20 4.85 -19.37
N PHE A 101 1.41 5.21 -18.92
CA PHE A 101 1.61 6.32 -18.01
C PHE A 101 2.13 7.56 -18.72
N ALA A 102 1.27 8.21 -19.51
CA ALA A 102 1.54 9.55 -20.03
C ALA A 102 0.93 10.61 -19.09
N ARG A 103 1.77 11.32 -18.34
CA ARG A 103 1.31 12.46 -17.54
C ARG A 103 0.88 13.58 -18.48
N LYS A 104 -0.33 14.13 -18.23
CA LYS A 104 -0.78 15.34 -18.92
C LYS A 104 -0.24 16.56 -18.18
N THR A 105 0.42 17.44 -18.91
CA THR A 105 0.90 18.74 -18.43
C THR A 105 0.37 19.84 -19.32
N TRP A 106 0.12 21.02 -18.74
CA TRP A 106 -0.22 22.21 -19.52
C TRP A 106 0.98 22.68 -20.33
N ASP A 107 0.80 22.91 -21.64
CA ASP A 107 1.80 23.49 -22.55
C ASP A 107 1.38 24.92 -22.90
N ASP A 108 2.03 25.91 -22.29
CA ASP A 108 1.70 27.32 -22.48
C ASP A 108 1.87 27.78 -23.93
N SER A 109 2.83 27.18 -24.64
CA SER A 109 3.10 27.56 -26.03
C SER A 109 2.01 27.08 -27.00
N LYS A 110 1.39 25.94 -26.68
CA LYS A 110 0.33 25.34 -27.48
C LYS A 110 -1.07 25.57 -26.94
N GLN A 111 -1.16 26.18 -25.74
CA GLN A 111 -2.42 26.41 -25.04
C GLN A 111 -3.28 25.13 -24.92
N THR A 112 -2.65 24.02 -24.58
CA THR A 112 -3.30 22.72 -24.49
C THR A 112 -2.61 21.79 -23.49
N MET A 113 -3.32 20.74 -23.08
CA MET A 113 -2.73 19.64 -22.29
C MET A 113 -1.94 18.71 -23.21
N THR A 114 -0.67 18.50 -22.89
CA THR A 114 0.19 17.53 -23.61
C THR A 114 0.48 16.33 -22.72
N ALA A 115 0.55 15.15 -23.33
CA ALA A 115 1.00 13.94 -22.68
C ALA A 115 2.51 13.79 -22.86
N LYS A 116 3.24 13.57 -21.76
CA LYS A 116 4.67 13.23 -21.82
C LYS A 116 4.89 11.94 -21.03
N PRO A 117 5.63 10.98 -21.58
CA PRO A 117 6.05 9.81 -20.82
C PRO A 117 6.92 10.23 -19.64
N MET A 118 6.87 9.47 -18.55
CA MET A 118 7.81 9.65 -17.46
C MET A 118 9.23 9.30 -17.92
N LYS A 119 10.22 9.96 -17.31
CA LYS A 119 11.61 9.58 -17.52
C LYS A 119 11.85 8.18 -16.96
N MET A 120 12.48 7.34 -17.75
CA MET A 120 12.96 6.03 -17.35
C MET A 120 14.39 6.12 -16.86
N HIS A 121 14.73 5.30 -15.85
CA HIS A 121 16.07 5.21 -15.27
C HIS A 121 16.58 3.78 -15.39
N LEU A 122 16.65 3.28 -16.64
CA LEU A 122 16.83 1.85 -16.94
C LEU A 122 18.05 1.25 -16.25
N ASP A 123 19.23 1.88 -16.35
CA ASP A 123 20.44 1.36 -15.71
C ASP A 123 20.27 1.25 -14.19
N HIS A 124 19.82 2.32 -13.53
CA HIS A 124 19.59 2.30 -12.09
C HIS A 124 18.49 1.32 -11.67
N ALA A 125 17.44 1.19 -12.49
CA ALA A 125 16.34 0.28 -12.19
C ALA A 125 16.83 -1.18 -12.26
N PHE A 126 17.52 -1.56 -13.33
CA PHE A 126 18.04 -2.93 -13.48
C PHE A 126 19.14 -3.27 -12.49
N ASP A 127 20.00 -2.30 -12.10
CA ASP A 127 21.00 -2.48 -11.04
C ASP A 127 20.37 -2.74 -9.66
N ASN A 128 19.15 -2.25 -9.42
CA ASN A 128 18.46 -2.36 -8.14
C ASN A 128 17.33 -3.41 -8.12
N GLU A 129 16.94 -3.95 -9.27
CA GLU A 129 15.90 -4.98 -9.34
C GLU A 129 16.37 -6.27 -8.62
N LYS A 130 15.45 -6.86 -7.84
CA LYS A 130 15.73 -8.10 -7.10
C LYS A 130 15.19 -9.35 -7.80
N TRP A 131 14.62 -9.20 -8.99
CA TRP A 131 14.13 -10.29 -9.85
C TRP A 131 13.19 -11.26 -9.12
N ARG A 132 12.34 -10.73 -8.22
CA ARG A 132 11.43 -11.56 -7.43
C ARG A 132 10.40 -12.22 -8.32
N ARG A 133 10.28 -13.53 -8.17
CA ARG A 133 9.39 -14.38 -8.96
C ARG A 133 8.05 -14.57 -8.28
N GLU A 134 7.07 -15.03 -9.04
CA GLU A 134 5.70 -15.32 -8.59
C GLU A 134 5.66 -16.23 -7.36
N THR A 135 6.44 -17.32 -7.37
CA THR A 135 6.58 -18.21 -6.22
C THR A 135 7.04 -17.46 -4.97
N TYR A 136 8.03 -16.57 -5.08
CA TYR A 136 8.49 -15.76 -3.96
C TYR A 136 7.41 -14.80 -3.45
N VAL A 137 6.69 -14.14 -4.37
CA VAL A 137 5.56 -13.25 -4.00
C VAL A 137 4.52 -14.03 -3.21
N ASN A 138 4.09 -15.18 -3.70
CA ASN A 138 3.08 -16.00 -3.05
C ASN A 138 3.52 -16.50 -1.67
N GLN A 139 4.79 -16.82 -1.46
CA GLN A 139 5.30 -17.37 -0.21
C GLN A 139 5.71 -16.32 0.81
N LYS A 140 6.14 -15.13 0.40
CA LYS A 140 6.82 -14.15 1.25
C LYS A 140 6.18 -12.76 1.25
N LEU A 141 5.51 -12.37 0.16
CA LEU A 141 5.03 -11.00 -0.02
C LEU A 141 3.50 -10.88 0.05
N ARG A 142 2.77 -11.99 0.10
CA ARG A 142 1.36 -12.00 0.51
C ARG A 142 1.30 -12.21 2.01
N ALA A 143 0.96 -11.15 2.74
CA ALA A 143 0.95 -11.17 4.19
C ALA A 143 -0.14 -12.09 4.75
N THR A 144 0.21 -12.86 5.76
CA THR A 144 -0.76 -13.66 6.53
C THR A 144 -1.29 -12.86 7.70
N ARG A 145 -2.54 -13.11 8.09
CA ARG A 145 -3.19 -12.45 9.22
C ARG A 145 -3.23 -13.37 10.42
N HIS A 146 -3.09 -12.79 11.60
CA HIS A 146 -3.33 -13.48 12.87
C HIS A 146 -4.03 -12.56 13.86
N VAL A 147 -4.95 -13.11 14.63
CA VAL A 147 -5.67 -12.37 15.67
C VAL A 147 -4.72 -12.12 16.84
N THR A 148 -4.53 -10.84 17.20
CA THR A 148 -3.68 -10.42 18.33
C THR A 148 -4.49 -10.08 19.57
N LYS A 149 -5.75 -9.69 19.40
CA LYS A 149 -6.68 -9.40 20.50
C LYS A 149 -8.10 -9.78 20.10
N TRP A 150 -8.80 -10.37 21.06
CA TRP A 150 -10.23 -10.68 20.93
C TRP A 150 -10.94 -10.35 22.22
N THR A 151 -11.97 -9.51 22.14
CA THR A 151 -12.89 -9.17 23.24
C THR A 151 -14.33 -9.34 22.78
N LYS A 152 -15.30 -9.04 23.65
CA LYS A 152 -16.72 -8.99 23.25
C LYS A 152 -17.04 -7.77 22.38
N GLU A 153 -16.28 -6.71 22.50
CA GLU A 153 -16.49 -5.41 21.87
C GLU A 153 -15.77 -5.30 20.53
N TYR A 154 -14.54 -5.84 20.42
CA TYR A 154 -13.72 -5.72 19.23
C TYR A 154 -12.68 -6.84 19.08
N SER A 155 -12.19 -7.00 17.88
CA SER A 155 -11.00 -7.80 17.59
C SER A 155 -9.93 -6.98 16.89
N ARG A 156 -8.69 -7.41 17.05
CA ARG A 156 -7.52 -6.87 16.35
C ARG A 156 -6.79 -8.00 15.63
N ASP A 157 -6.56 -7.79 14.34
CA ASP A 157 -5.71 -8.64 13.53
C ASP A 157 -4.41 -7.90 13.23
N ALA A 158 -3.28 -8.60 13.26
CA ALA A 158 -2.01 -8.11 12.72
C ALA A 158 -1.63 -8.91 11.47
N TYR A 159 -1.01 -8.22 10.52
CA TYR A 159 -0.43 -8.86 9.34
C TYR A 159 1.02 -9.24 9.61
N SER A 160 1.47 -10.37 9.04
CA SER A 160 2.90 -10.65 8.96
C SER A 160 3.60 -9.55 8.15
N THR A 161 4.82 -9.23 8.50
CA THR A 161 5.65 -8.26 7.76
C THR A 161 7.05 -8.80 7.56
N LEU A 162 7.81 -8.17 6.67
CA LEU A 162 9.24 -8.47 6.52
C LEU A 162 10.01 -7.89 7.72
N PRO A 163 11.10 -8.56 8.19
CA PRO A 163 11.91 -8.06 9.30
C PRO A 163 12.40 -6.61 9.09
N GLU A 164 12.83 -6.31 7.87
CA GLU A 164 13.38 -5.01 7.46
C GLU A 164 12.32 -3.93 7.24
N MET A 165 11.03 -4.29 7.12
CA MET A 165 9.94 -3.32 6.95
C MET A 165 9.71 -2.56 8.26
N PRO A 166 9.79 -1.21 8.27
CA PRO A 166 9.81 -0.44 9.53
C PRO A 166 8.45 -0.25 10.17
N PHE A 167 7.36 -0.67 9.52
CA PHE A 167 6.01 -0.50 10.03
C PHE A 167 5.22 -1.81 10.07
N GLN A 168 4.19 -1.80 10.89
CA GLN A 168 3.21 -2.87 11.08
C GLN A 168 1.85 -2.39 10.58
N VAL A 169 1.12 -3.29 9.90
CA VAL A 169 -0.27 -3.07 9.51
C VAL A 169 -1.16 -3.96 10.35
N GLU A 170 -2.20 -3.38 10.91
CA GLU A 170 -3.20 -4.03 11.76
C GLU A 170 -4.61 -3.65 11.32
N ARG A 171 -5.61 -4.42 11.73
CA ARG A 171 -7.03 -4.08 11.56
C ARG A 171 -7.74 -4.19 12.89
N LEU A 172 -8.62 -3.23 13.16
CA LEU A 172 -9.55 -3.25 14.27
C LEU A 172 -10.97 -3.44 13.72
N HIS A 173 -11.68 -4.43 14.24
CA HIS A 173 -13.04 -4.78 13.85
C HIS A 173 -13.97 -4.64 15.05
N PHE A 174 -15.05 -3.85 14.93
CA PHE A 174 -15.94 -3.55 16.05
C PHE A 174 -17.32 -3.09 15.59
N TYR A 175 -18.30 -3.18 16.50
CA TYR A 175 -19.64 -2.62 16.29
C TYR A 175 -19.85 -1.29 17.04
N LYS A 176 -19.24 -1.14 18.21
CA LYS A 176 -19.42 0.06 19.05
C LYS A 176 -18.12 0.77 19.34
N THR A 177 -17.18 0.10 19.97
CA THR A 177 -15.94 0.75 20.43
C THR A 177 -14.78 -0.21 20.33
N ALA A 178 -13.65 0.30 19.82
CA ALA A 178 -12.35 -0.34 19.90
C ALA A 178 -11.38 0.54 20.67
N GLU A 179 -10.69 -0.06 21.63
CA GLU A 179 -9.66 0.61 22.43
C GLU A 179 -8.33 0.61 21.70
N ASN A 180 -7.58 1.70 21.85
CA ASN A 180 -6.26 1.81 21.28
C ASN A 180 -5.34 2.67 22.17
N ASP A 181 -4.02 2.54 21.96
CA ASP A 181 -3.02 3.26 22.74
C ASP A 181 -1.75 3.45 21.92
N THR A 182 -1.29 4.69 21.80
CA THR A 182 -0.01 5.04 21.18
C THR A 182 1.18 4.74 22.12
N GLN A 183 0.93 4.40 23.38
CA GLN A 183 1.92 4.13 24.43
C GLN A 183 2.92 5.29 24.66
N GLY A 184 2.57 6.49 24.18
CA GLY A 184 3.48 7.64 24.19
C GLY A 184 4.70 7.49 23.26
N ARG A 185 4.74 6.44 22.41
CA ARG A 185 5.91 6.06 21.60
C ARG A 185 5.65 6.00 20.12
N PHE A 186 4.46 5.55 19.72
CA PHE A 186 4.16 5.23 18.32
C PHE A 186 3.08 6.13 17.76
N MET A 187 3.39 6.81 16.67
CA MET A 187 2.36 7.44 15.86
C MET A 187 1.52 6.35 15.19
N HIS A 188 0.20 6.53 15.18
CA HIS A 188 -0.69 5.68 14.40
C HIS A 188 -1.24 6.46 13.20
N ILE A 189 -1.40 5.80 12.07
CA ILE A 189 -2.20 6.28 10.95
C ILE A 189 -3.40 5.36 10.85
N LEU A 190 -4.60 5.92 10.97
CA LEU A 190 -5.87 5.18 10.97
C LEU A 190 -6.65 5.51 9.70
N THR A 191 -7.17 4.50 9.02
CA THR A 191 -8.06 4.66 7.87
C THR A 191 -9.32 3.83 8.08
N LEU A 192 -10.50 4.45 8.03
CA LEU A 192 -11.77 3.73 8.09
C LEU A 192 -12.06 3.10 6.72
N THR A 193 -11.99 1.76 6.63
CA THR A 193 -12.23 1.04 5.37
C THR A 193 -13.65 0.46 5.27
N VAL A 194 -14.27 0.09 6.40
CA VAL A 194 -15.65 -0.40 6.47
C VAL A 194 -16.40 0.37 7.55
N GLY A 195 -17.64 0.75 7.28
CA GLY A 195 -18.50 1.60 8.12
C GLY A 195 -18.71 2.98 7.51
N THR A 196 -19.58 3.78 8.09
CA THR A 196 -19.92 5.12 7.60
C THR A 196 -18.99 6.17 8.19
N SER A 197 -18.90 6.21 9.53
CA SER A 197 -18.03 7.11 10.27
C SER A 197 -17.69 6.55 11.64
N VAL A 198 -16.55 7.00 12.19
CA VAL A 198 -16.14 6.74 13.57
C VAL A 198 -15.59 8.00 14.20
N ARG A 199 -15.72 8.13 15.53
CA ARG A 199 -15.04 9.17 16.30
C ARG A 199 -13.82 8.61 16.99
N ILE A 200 -12.73 9.34 16.92
CA ILE A 200 -11.50 9.06 17.66
C ILE A 200 -11.48 10.02 18.84
N VAL A 201 -11.46 9.49 20.05
CA VAL A 201 -11.62 10.27 21.29
C VAL A 201 -10.50 9.95 22.27
N SER A 202 -9.75 10.98 22.69
CA SER A 202 -8.73 10.82 23.75
C SER A 202 -9.38 10.47 25.09
N ARG A 203 -8.86 9.46 25.81
CA ARG A 203 -9.34 9.12 27.15
C ARG A 203 -8.92 10.13 28.21
N SER A 204 -7.73 10.70 28.06
CA SER A 204 -7.23 11.72 29.01
C SER A 204 -7.82 13.11 28.77
N HIS A 205 -8.20 13.43 27.54
CA HIS A 205 -8.74 14.74 27.13
C HIS A 205 -9.94 14.52 26.18
N PRO A 206 -11.15 14.22 26.69
CA PRO A 206 -12.30 13.86 25.85
C PRO A 206 -12.74 14.94 24.85
N ASP A 207 -12.41 16.20 25.11
CA ASP A 207 -12.66 17.31 24.16
C ASP A 207 -11.73 17.23 22.94
N CYS A 208 -10.60 16.49 23.05
CA CYS A 208 -9.71 16.21 21.94
C CYS A 208 -10.24 15.00 21.16
N GLN A 209 -11.05 15.27 20.16
CA GLN A 209 -11.69 14.26 19.32
C GLN A 209 -11.79 14.70 17.87
N THR A 210 -11.93 13.73 16.98
CA THR A 210 -12.16 13.96 15.54
C THR A 210 -13.04 12.87 14.96
N THR A 211 -13.76 13.19 13.89
CA THR A 211 -14.55 12.23 13.13
C THR A 211 -13.77 11.77 11.89
N LEU A 212 -13.77 10.49 11.66
CA LEU A 212 -13.18 9.85 10.50
C LEU A 212 -14.29 9.20 9.69
N ASN A 213 -14.58 9.73 8.51
CA ASN A 213 -15.52 9.13 7.59
C ASN A 213 -14.85 8.01 6.78
N ARG A 214 -15.67 7.18 6.14
CA ARG A 214 -15.16 6.10 5.29
C ARG A 214 -14.14 6.62 4.26
N LEU A 215 -13.03 5.91 4.14
CA LEU A 215 -11.87 6.21 3.27
C LEU A 215 -11.12 7.50 3.62
N GLN A 216 -11.40 8.09 4.77
CA GLN A 216 -10.54 9.13 5.33
C GLN A 216 -9.48 8.53 6.24
N SER A 217 -8.36 9.22 6.35
CA SER A 217 -7.25 8.87 7.23
C SER A 217 -7.00 9.96 8.26
N ALA A 218 -6.57 9.55 9.45
CA ALA A 218 -6.14 10.44 10.52
C ALA A 218 -4.77 10.01 11.05
N ILE A 219 -3.93 10.99 11.36
CA ILE A 219 -2.66 10.79 12.06
C ILE A 219 -2.91 11.02 13.55
N ILE A 220 -2.60 10.01 14.35
CA ILE A 220 -2.67 10.06 15.80
C ILE A 220 -1.24 10.19 16.33
N PRO A 221 -0.87 11.34 16.90
CA PRO A 221 0.48 11.57 17.44
C PRO A 221 0.83 10.58 18.56
N ALA A 222 2.11 10.26 18.72
CA ALA A 222 2.57 9.40 19.81
C ALA A 222 2.13 9.90 21.19
N SER A 223 2.10 11.21 21.41
CA SER A 223 1.69 11.85 22.67
C SER A 223 0.18 11.75 22.98
N PHE A 224 -0.63 11.20 22.07
CA PHE A 224 -2.08 11.09 22.27
C PHE A 224 -2.46 10.10 23.38
N GLY A 225 -1.65 9.06 23.59
CA GLY A 225 -1.84 8.04 24.63
C GLY A 225 -3.03 7.12 24.34
N GLU A 226 -3.77 6.77 25.37
CA GLU A 226 -4.97 5.94 25.26
C GLU A 226 -6.13 6.68 24.62
N TYR A 227 -6.83 6.01 23.70
CA TYR A 227 -7.99 6.56 22.99
C TYR A 227 -8.99 5.48 22.60
N ASP A 228 -10.21 5.90 22.37
CA ASP A 228 -11.28 5.06 21.85
C ASP A 228 -11.62 5.43 20.40
N ILE A 229 -11.91 4.42 19.60
CA ILE A 229 -12.50 4.55 18.27
C ILE A 229 -13.95 4.12 18.40
N ILE A 230 -14.88 5.07 18.29
CA ILE A 230 -16.30 4.90 18.59
C ILE A 230 -17.10 4.93 17.31
N ASN A 231 -17.89 3.91 17.07
CA ASN A 231 -18.87 3.87 16.00
C ASN A 231 -20.25 4.21 16.58
N ASP A 232 -20.75 5.38 16.25
CA ASP A 232 -22.06 5.86 16.71
C ASP A 232 -23.22 5.32 15.84
N ASP A 233 -22.92 4.80 14.63
CA ASP A 233 -23.94 4.35 13.66
C ASP A 233 -24.47 2.94 13.95
N GLY A 234 -23.81 2.17 14.84
CA GLY A 234 -24.22 0.84 15.26
C GLY A 234 -24.01 -0.28 14.25
N GLY A 235 -23.41 0.00 13.09
CA GLY A 235 -23.01 -0.97 12.08
C GLY A 235 -21.64 -1.57 12.39
N PHE A 236 -21.23 -2.53 11.56
CA PHE A 236 -19.86 -3.08 11.63
C PHE A 236 -18.86 -2.10 11.03
N SER A 237 -17.73 -1.91 11.73
CA SER A 237 -16.65 -1.04 11.27
C SER A 237 -15.32 -1.79 11.25
N THR A 238 -14.50 -1.44 10.25
CA THR A 238 -13.11 -1.85 10.15
C THR A 238 -12.22 -0.62 10.00
N VAL A 239 -11.27 -0.47 10.90
CA VAL A 239 -10.21 0.54 10.81
C VAL A 239 -8.90 -0.18 10.53
N VAL A 240 -8.22 0.21 9.46
CA VAL A 240 -6.85 -0.20 9.15
C VAL A 240 -5.90 0.77 9.85
N GLN A 241 -4.93 0.21 10.55
CA GLN A 241 -3.92 0.95 11.29
C GLN A 241 -2.54 0.63 10.77
N LEU A 242 -1.76 1.67 10.51
CA LEU A 242 -0.32 1.59 10.35
C LEU A 242 0.35 2.18 11.61
N ARG A 243 1.38 1.49 12.12
CA ARG A 243 2.26 2.00 13.17
C ARG A 243 3.69 1.57 12.92
N TRP A 244 4.65 2.33 13.44
CA TRP A 244 6.04 1.90 13.44
C TRP A 244 6.25 0.64 14.30
N LYS A 245 7.18 -0.22 13.86
CA LYS A 245 7.65 -1.33 14.68
C LYS A 245 8.55 -0.83 15.81
N GLU A 246 8.62 -1.60 16.86
CA GLU A 246 9.70 -1.48 17.82
C GLU A 246 11.01 -1.92 17.12
N GLY A 247 12.03 -1.07 17.20
CA GLY A 247 13.36 -1.37 16.71
C GLY A 247 14.11 -2.34 17.63
#